data_23ebec8bf55f077325c5e031a212dad7
#
_entry.id   23ebec8bf55f077325c5e031a212dad7
#
_cell.length_a   1.000
_cell.length_b   1.000
_cell.length_c   1.000
_cell.angle_alpha   90.00
_cell.angle_beta   90.00
_cell.angle_gamma   90.00
#
_symmetry.space_group_name_H-M   'P 1'
#
loop_
_entity.id
_entity.type
_entity.pdbx_description
1 polymer ?
#
loop_
_entity_poly.entity_id
_entity_poly.type
_entity_poly.pdbx_seq_one_letter_code
_entity_poly.pdbx_strand_id
1 'polypeptide(L)'
;NVIMRPLYQETILPNLCYIGGGGELAYWFQLKNYFKKVNTPFPILLLRNSALLISNKQLIKLKKLNVTLTEIFLKQEVLINEKVKEISVINIDFSKQKIFLQEQFKSLKELAKQTDTSFIGAVNAQEKKQLNGLDNLEKRLLKAQKRKLSDEIERITKLQNELFPNNSLEERTRNFSEVYLELGNKLIPMLFNCLEPLKLEFTVIEY
;
A
#
# COMPACT_ATOMS: atom_id res chain seq x y z
N ASN A 1 -0.40 -24.03 23.68
CA ASN A 1 -1.35 -23.12 24.30
C ASN A 1 -2.14 -22.29 23.30
N VAL A 2 -1.48 -21.72 22.31
CA VAL A 2 -2.12 -20.86 21.28
C VAL A 2 -3.17 -21.64 20.46
N ILE A 3 -2.86 -22.87 20.03
CA ILE A 3 -3.77 -23.74 19.24
C ILE A 3 -4.97 -24.23 20.06
N MET A 4 -4.78 -24.53 21.34
CA MET A 4 -5.83 -25.04 22.21
C MET A 4 -6.83 -23.97 22.65
N ARG A 5 -6.40 -22.71 22.73
CA ARG A 5 -7.24 -21.61 23.21
C ARG A 5 -8.54 -21.43 22.39
N PRO A 6 -8.51 -21.36 21.06
CA PRO A 6 -9.73 -21.22 20.27
C PRO A 6 -10.68 -22.41 20.45
N LEU A 7 -10.16 -23.65 20.48
CA LEU A 7 -10.96 -24.82 20.68
C LEU A 7 -11.61 -24.82 22.08
N TYR A 8 -10.82 -24.52 23.12
CA TYR A 8 -11.33 -24.42 24.48
C TYR A 8 -12.44 -23.37 24.59
N GLN A 9 -12.23 -22.20 23.98
CA GLN A 9 -13.21 -21.14 23.93
C GLN A 9 -14.52 -21.60 23.31
N GLU A 10 -14.49 -22.23 22.13
CA GLU A 10 -15.71 -22.70 21.45
C GLU A 10 -16.38 -23.89 22.15
N THR A 11 -15.63 -24.65 22.94
CA THR A 11 -16.19 -25.77 23.74
C THR A 11 -17.00 -25.26 24.92
N ILE A 12 -16.52 -24.21 25.61
CA ILE A 12 -17.18 -23.67 26.81
C ILE A 12 -18.15 -22.53 26.48
N LEU A 13 -17.90 -21.77 25.39
CA LEU A 13 -18.71 -20.63 24.93
C LEU A 13 -18.89 -20.75 23.43
N PRO A 14 -19.76 -21.67 22.95
CA PRO A 14 -19.93 -21.86 21.51
C PRO A 14 -20.52 -20.61 20.86
N ASN A 15 -19.84 -20.12 19.82
CA ASN A 15 -20.24 -18.92 19.06
C ASN A 15 -20.82 -19.30 17.69
N LEU A 16 -21.83 -18.58 17.23
CA LEU A 16 -22.30 -18.66 15.84
C LEU A 16 -21.31 -17.99 14.89
N CYS A 17 -20.73 -16.87 15.31
CA CYS A 17 -19.83 -16.08 14.51
C CYS A 17 -18.68 -15.52 15.35
N TYR A 18 -17.47 -15.67 14.85
CA TYR A 18 -16.27 -15.04 15.39
C TYR A 18 -15.91 -13.83 14.54
N ILE A 19 -15.95 -12.64 15.15
CA ILE A 19 -15.58 -11.38 14.49
C ILE A 19 -14.14 -11.06 14.85
N GLY A 20 -13.25 -11.04 13.85
CA GLY A 20 -11.82 -10.83 14.06
C GLY A 20 -11.16 -9.95 13.01
N GLY A 21 -9.95 -9.49 13.31
CA GLY A 21 -9.11 -8.84 12.31
C GLY A 21 -8.55 -9.84 11.29
N GLY A 22 -8.05 -9.35 10.15
CA GLY A 22 -7.58 -10.20 9.06
C GLY A 22 -6.53 -11.23 9.47
N GLY A 23 -5.55 -10.86 10.31
CA GLY A 23 -4.54 -11.79 10.84
C GLY A 23 -5.14 -12.86 11.77
N GLU A 24 -6.15 -12.50 12.57
CA GLU A 24 -6.87 -13.43 13.44
C GLU A 24 -7.66 -14.43 12.61
N LEU A 25 -8.39 -13.98 11.60
CA LEU A 25 -9.15 -14.86 10.70
C LEU A 25 -8.23 -15.80 9.93
N ALA A 26 -7.10 -15.30 9.40
CA ALA A 26 -6.11 -16.13 8.72
C ALA A 26 -5.57 -17.24 9.63
N TYR A 27 -5.36 -16.95 10.91
CA TYR A 27 -4.99 -17.94 11.91
C TYR A 27 -6.13 -18.94 12.18
N TRP A 28 -7.36 -18.48 12.35
CA TRP A 28 -8.52 -19.34 12.60
C TRP A 28 -8.77 -20.32 11.45
N PHE A 29 -8.63 -19.91 10.19
CA PHE A 29 -8.78 -20.79 9.03
C PHE A 29 -7.86 -22.01 9.06
N GLN A 30 -6.67 -21.89 9.68
CA GLN A 30 -5.74 -23.02 9.83
C GLN A 30 -6.26 -24.08 10.83
N LEU A 31 -7.18 -23.72 11.72
CA LEU A 31 -7.69 -24.60 12.76
C LEU A 31 -8.91 -25.42 12.32
N LYS A 32 -9.50 -25.17 11.18
CA LYS A 32 -10.75 -25.80 10.71
C LYS A 32 -10.70 -27.33 10.74
N ASN A 33 -9.61 -27.94 10.28
CA ASN A 33 -9.45 -29.40 10.30
C ASN A 33 -9.26 -29.95 11.73
N TYR A 34 -8.66 -29.19 12.61
CA TYR A 34 -8.51 -29.54 14.01
C TYR A 34 -9.85 -29.59 14.71
N PHE A 35 -10.69 -28.58 14.55
CA PHE A 35 -12.07 -28.54 15.07
C PHE A 35 -12.89 -29.74 14.58
N LYS A 36 -12.79 -30.07 13.29
CA LYS A 36 -13.45 -31.25 12.71
C LYS A 36 -13.00 -32.56 13.40
N LYS A 37 -11.68 -32.71 13.63
CA LYS A 37 -11.14 -33.94 14.29
C LYS A 37 -11.64 -34.15 15.70
N VAL A 38 -11.88 -33.07 16.44
CA VAL A 38 -12.36 -33.11 17.84
C VAL A 38 -13.88 -32.97 17.96
N ASN A 39 -14.59 -32.99 16.81
CA ASN A 39 -16.04 -32.87 16.72
C ASN A 39 -16.63 -31.64 17.40
N THR A 40 -15.92 -30.52 17.33
CA THR A 40 -16.39 -29.21 17.82
C THR A 40 -16.84 -28.35 16.65
N PRO A 41 -18.02 -27.69 16.71
CA PRO A 41 -18.47 -26.76 15.66
C PRO A 41 -17.45 -25.66 15.42
N PHE A 42 -17.22 -25.34 14.13
CA PHE A 42 -16.36 -24.23 13.75
C PHE A 42 -17.23 -23.01 13.46
N PRO A 43 -17.00 -21.84 14.10
CA PRO A 43 -17.85 -20.67 13.91
C PRO A 43 -17.73 -20.07 12.52
N ILE A 44 -18.71 -19.29 12.09
CA ILE A 44 -18.60 -18.41 10.93
C ILE A 44 -17.55 -17.36 11.27
N LEU A 45 -16.58 -17.15 10.35
CA LEU A 45 -15.58 -16.12 10.52
C LEU A 45 -16.00 -14.86 9.77
N LEU A 46 -16.09 -13.74 10.48
CA LEU A 46 -16.44 -12.43 9.92
C LEU A 46 -15.31 -11.44 10.16
N LEU A 47 -14.91 -10.75 9.09
CA LEU A 47 -13.93 -9.67 9.20
C LEU A 47 -14.59 -8.48 9.90
N ARG A 48 -13.93 -7.98 10.95
CA ARG A 48 -14.38 -6.75 11.62
C ARG A 48 -14.20 -5.54 10.69
N ASN A 49 -15.02 -4.52 10.88
CA ASN A 49 -14.85 -3.26 10.19
C ASN A 49 -13.44 -2.67 10.44
N SER A 50 -12.93 -2.00 9.41
CA SER A 50 -11.71 -1.20 9.48
C SER A 50 -12.03 0.20 8.98
N ALA A 51 -11.55 1.22 9.70
CA ALA A 51 -11.84 2.59 9.37
C ALA A 51 -10.61 3.50 9.54
N LEU A 52 -10.58 4.57 8.73
CA LEU A 52 -9.71 5.71 8.90
C LEU A 52 -10.57 6.93 9.25
N LEU A 53 -10.27 7.57 10.36
CA LEU A 53 -10.88 8.84 10.74
C LEU A 53 -10.02 9.98 10.20
N ILE A 54 -10.61 10.84 9.39
CA ILE A 54 -9.90 11.97 8.78
C ILE A 54 -10.60 13.29 9.08
N SER A 55 -9.87 14.21 9.69
CA SER A 55 -10.40 15.53 10.01
C SER A 55 -10.52 16.40 8.75
N ASN A 56 -11.46 17.35 8.77
CA ASN A 56 -11.61 18.35 7.70
C ASN A 56 -10.32 19.12 7.42
N LYS A 57 -9.49 19.37 8.45
CA LYS A 57 -8.17 20.01 8.28
C LYS A 57 -7.21 19.16 7.46
N GLN A 58 -7.20 17.84 7.66
CA GLN A 58 -6.37 16.91 6.91
C GLN A 58 -6.87 16.76 5.47
N LEU A 59 -8.20 16.73 5.24
CA LEU A 59 -8.78 16.73 3.90
C LEU A 59 -8.39 17.98 3.09
N ILE A 60 -8.43 19.15 3.72
CA ILE A 60 -7.95 20.39 3.08
C ILE A 60 -6.47 20.30 2.72
N LYS A 61 -5.63 19.71 3.59
CA LYS A 61 -4.21 19.48 3.31
C LYS A 61 -4.03 18.52 2.12
N LEU A 62 -4.78 17.40 2.07
CA LEU A 62 -4.75 16.45 0.94
C LEU A 62 -5.09 17.16 -0.38
N LYS A 63 -6.18 17.93 -0.41
CA LYS A 63 -6.59 18.70 -1.60
C LYS A 63 -5.51 19.69 -2.03
N LYS A 64 -4.88 20.42 -1.10
CA LYS A 64 -3.78 21.36 -1.42
C LYS A 64 -2.54 20.68 -1.97
N LEU A 65 -2.27 19.44 -1.55
CA LEU A 65 -1.14 18.63 -2.02
C LEU A 65 -1.49 17.80 -3.27
N ASN A 66 -2.71 17.95 -3.78
CA ASN A 66 -3.24 17.15 -4.91
C ASN A 66 -3.09 15.64 -4.69
N VAL A 67 -3.34 15.18 -3.45
CA VAL A 67 -3.32 13.77 -3.07
C VAL A 67 -4.74 13.30 -2.85
N THR A 68 -5.15 12.25 -3.54
CA THR A 68 -6.48 11.64 -3.38
C THR A 68 -6.54 10.73 -2.16
N LEU A 69 -7.78 10.42 -1.70
CA LEU A 69 -7.99 9.46 -0.60
C LEU A 69 -7.50 8.04 -0.95
N THR A 70 -7.48 7.65 -2.22
CA THR A 70 -6.94 6.36 -2.64
C THR A 70 -5.41 6.35 -2.65
N GLU A 71 -4.78 7.42 -3.12
CA GLU A 71 -3.33 7.53 -3.18
C GLU A 71 -2.68 7.55 -1.80
N ILE A 72 -3.36 8.10 -0.78
CA ILE A 72 -2.78 8.19 0.57
C ILE A 72 -2.52 6.81 1.21
N PHE A 73 -3.20 5.75 0.72
CA PHE A 73 -2.98 4.37 1.14
C PHE A 73 -1.79 3.69 0.46
N LEU A 74 -1.19 4.33 -0.55
CA LEU A 74 0.01 3.81 -1.19
C LEU A 74 1.19 3.79 -0.20
N LYS A 75 2.13 2.87 -0.44
CA LYS A 75 3.41 2.92 0.29
C LYS A 75 4.05 4.30 0.08
N GLN A 76 4.59 4.89 1.14
CA GLN A 76 5.12 6.26 1.15
C GLN A 76 6.10 6.54 0.00
N GLU A 77 7.00 5.59 -0.28
CA GLU A 77 7.94 5.74 -1.37
C GLU A 77 7.26 5.80 -2.75
N VAL A 78 6.21 4.99 -2.96
CA VAL A 78 5.43 4.97 -4.20
C VAL A 78 4.68 6.28 -4.36
N LEU A 79 3.94 6.71 -3.34
CA LEU A 79 3.22 7.98 -3.32
C LEU A 79 4.15 9.16 -3.64
N ILE A 80 5.30 9.25 -2.97
CA ILE A 80 6.27 10.30 -3.21
C ILE A 80 6.81 10.25 -4.65
N ASN A 81 7.13 9.07 -5.18
CA ASN A 81 7.63 8.92 -6.54
C ASN A 81 6.60 9.41 -7.58
N GLU A 82 5.33 9.04 -7.41
CA GLU A 82 4.25 9.45 -8.30
C GLU A 82 4.04 10.96 -8.24
N LYS A 83 3.95 11.53 -7.04
CA LYS A 83 3.76 12.97 -6.86
C LYS A 83 4.94 13.80 -7.37
N VAL A 84 6.17 13.36 -7.17
CA VAL A 84 7.35 14.04 -7.74
C VAL A 84 7.31 14.03 -9.27
N LYS A 85 6.88 12.94 -9.89
CA LYS A 85 6.71 12.89 -11.36
C LYS A 85 5.61 13.82 -11.84
N GLU A 86 4.49 13.92 -11.09
CA GLU A 86 3.35 14.76 -11.43
C GLU A 86 3.68 16.27 -11.34
N ILE A 87 4.30 16.71 -10.23
CA ILE A 87 4.60 18.13 -9.98
C ILE A 87 5.90 18.60 -10.63
N SER A 88 6.70 17.68 -11.17
CA SER A 88 7.96 18.02 -11.83
C SER A 88 7.72 18.74 -13.15
N VAL A 89 8.37 19.88 -13.34
CA VAL A 89 8.34 20.63 -14.61
C VAL A 89 9.05 19.86 -15.73
N ILE A 90 9.95 18.93 -15.38
CA ILE A 90 10.70 18.13 -16.35
C ILE A 90 10.14 16.71 -16.42
N ASN A 91 10.18 16.14 -17.62
CA ASN A 91 9.81 14.73 -17.79
C ASN A 91 10.89 13.81 -17.21
N ILE A 92 10.53 12.96 -16.25
CA ILE A 92 11.44 12.00 -15.61
C ILE A 92 11.39 10.61 -16.30
N ASP A 93 10.51 10.43 -17.29
CA ASP A 93 10.36 9.18 -18.02
C ASP A 93 11.34 9.12 -19.22
N PHE A 94 12.21 8.10 -19.21
CA PHE A 94 13.17 7.83 -20.28
C PHE A 94 12.69 6.73 -21.25
N SER A 95 11.41 6.41 -21.28
CA SER A 95 10.85 5.39 -22.16
C SER A 95 11.15 5.65 -23.63
N LYS A 96 11.05 6.91 -24.07
CA LYS A 96 11.38 7.30 -25.47
C LYS A 96 12.84 7.04 -25.82
N GLN A 97 13.75 7.39 -24.91
CA GLN A 97 15.20 7.18 -25.11
C GLN A 97 15.53 5.67 -25.12
N LYS A 98 14.86 4.88 -24.26
CA LYS A 98 15.03 3.42 -24.24
C LYS A 98 14.54 2.76 -25.54
N ILE A 99 13.37 3.18 -26.05
CA ILE A 99 12.84 2.69 -27.33
C ILE A 99 13.79 3.02 -28.46
N PHE A 100 14.25 4.27 -28.54
CA PHE A 100 15.21 4.69 -29.58
C PHE A 100 16.51 3.90 -29.53
N LEU A 101 17.03 3.65 -28.32
CA LEU A 101 18.22 2.82 -28.14
C LEU A 101 17.98 1.36 -28.61
N GLN A 102 16.84 0.77 -28.28
CA GLN A 102 16.47 -0.57 -28.72
C GLN A 102 16.36 -0.68 -30.23
N GLU A 103 15.82 0.34 -30.92
CA GLU A 103 15.76 0.38 -32.38
C GLU A 103 17.16 0.41 -33.02
N GLN A 104 18.09 1.20 -32.43
CA GLN A 104 19.48 1.21 -32.88
C GLN A 104 20.13 -0.19 -32.71
N PHE A 105 19.93 -0.83 -31.56
CA PHE A 105 20.47 -2.17 -31.33
C PHE A 105 19.82 -3.24 -32.22
N LYS A 106 18.57 -3.05 -32.64
CA LYS A 106 17.92 -3.95 -33.61
C LYS A 106 18.67 -3.98 -34.93
N SER A 107 19.10 -2.83 -35.47
CA SER A 107 19.90 -2.77 -36.70
C SER A 107 21.28 -3.41 -36.51
N LEU A 108 21.93 -3.21 -35.38
CA LEU A 108 23.21 -3.87 -35.07
C LEU A 108 23.09 -5.39 -34.95
N LYS A 109 21.96 -5.91 -34.43
CA LYS A 109 21.66 -7.34 -34.38
C LYS A 109 21.51 -7.95 -35.78
N GLU A 110 20.88 -7.24 -36.72
CA GLU A 110 20.78 -7.70 -38.10
C GLU A 110 22.17 -7.79 -38.77
N LEU A 111 23.04 -6.82 -38.52
CA LEU A 111 24.44 -6.91 -38.97
C LEU A 111 25.19 -8.07 -38.32
N ALA A 112 24.97 -8.27 -37.02
CA ALA A 112 25.61 -9.35 -36.26
C ALA A 112 25.22 -10.75 -36.79
N LYS A 113 24.00 -10.93 -37.31
CA LYS A 113 23.56 -12.19 -37.92
C LYS A 113 24.37 -12.57 -39.17
N GLN A 114 25.04 -11.61 -39.78
CA GLN A 114 25.89 -11.85 -40.95
C GLN A 114 27.34 -12.25 -40.59
N THR A 115 27.62 -12.31 -39.27
CA THR A 115 28.92 -12.68 -38.70
C THR A 115 28.81 -13.96 -37.88
N ASP A 116 29.68 -14.18 -36.96
CA ASP A 116 29.62 -15.34 -36.06
C ASP A 116 28.66 -15.11 -34.86
N THR A 117 28.27 -16.24 -34.23
CA THR A 117 27.34 -16.21 -33.09
C THR A 117 27.87 -15.50 -31.86
N SER A 118 29.21 -15.38 -31.70
CA SER A 118 29.82 -14.73 -30.55
C SER A 118 29.58 -13.23 -30.58
N PHE A 119 29.56 -12.64 -31.76
CA PHE A 119 29.31 -11.20 -31.95
C PHE A 119 27.86 -10.82 -31.62
N ILE A 120 26.88 -11.71 -31.88
CA ILE A 120 25.48 -11.51 -31.45
C ILE A 120 25.40 -11.40 -29.91
N GLY A 121 26.14 -12.27 -29.20
CA GLY A 121 26.25 -12.22 -27.75
C GLY A 121 26.79 -10.90 -27.22
N ALA A 122 27.83 -10.37 -27.86
CA ALA A 122 28.44 -9.08 -27.51
C ALA A 122 27.45 -7.91 -27.71
N VAL A 123 26.70 -7.88 -28.83
CA VAL A 123 25.69 -6.84 -29.11
C VAL A 123 24.56 -6.88 -28.07
N ASN A 124 24.06 -8.07 -27.73
CA ASN A 124 23.01 -8.22 -26.70
C ASN A 124 23.49 -7.76 -25.30
N ALA A 125 24.71 -8.12 -24.91
CA ALA A 125 25.31 -7.69 -23.66
C ALA A 125 25.45 -6.17 -23.57
N GLN A 126 25.89 -5.54 -24.67
CA GLN A 126 26.06 -4.09 -24.76
C GLN A 126 24.71 -3.37 -24.70
N GLU A 127 23.68 -3.85 -25.42
CA GLU A 127 22.32 -3.30 -25.33
C GLU A 127 21.83 -3.29 -23.89
N LYS A 128 21.91 -4.43 -23.21
CA LYS A 128 21.50 -4.56 -21.81
C LYS A 128 22.26 -3.59 -20.90
N LYS A 129 23.55 -3.43 -21.10
CA LYS A 129 24.39 -2.47 -20.36
C LYS A 129 23.93 -1.03 -20.57
N GLN A 130 23.61 -0.65 -21.80
CA GLN A 130 23.13 0.69 -22.15
C GLN A 130 21.74 0.96 -21.56
N LEU A 131 20.81 0.03 -21.66
CA LEU A 131 19.47 0.13 -21.05
C LEU A 131 19.55 0.28 -19.53
N ASN A 132 20.38 -0.53 -18.86
CA ASN A 132 20.62 -0.40 -17.43
C ASN A 132 21.24 0.98 -17.08
N GLY A 133 22.07 1.53 -17.96
CA GLY A 133 22.61 2.88 -17.82
C GLY A 133 21.53 3.94 -17.82
N LEU A 134 20.58 3.87 -18.76
CA LEU A 134 19.42 4.77 -18.81
C LEU A 134 18.52 4.63 -17.59
N ASP A 135 18.25 3.40 -17.12
CA ASP A 135 17.48 3.15 -15.88
C ASP A 135 18.14 3.80 -14.66
N ASN A 136 19.46 3.71 -14.57
CA ASN A 136 20.22 4.33 -13.49
C ASN A 136 20.18 5.87 -13.57
N LEU A 137 20.25 6.45 -14.77
CA LEU A 137 20.13 7.89 -14.96
C LEU A 137 18.73 8.39 -14.61
N GLU A 138 17.67 7.66 -14.99
CA GLU A 138 16.29 7.96 -14.62
C GLU A 138 16.09 7.99 -13.11
N LYS A 139 16.61 6.95 -12.40
CA LYS A 139 16.59 6.90 -10.93
C LYS A 139 17.35 8.08 -10.30
N ARG A 140 18.49 8.44 -10.85
CA ARG A 140 19.28 9.60 -10.37
C ARG A 140 18.58 10.92 -10.61
N LEU A 141 17.89 11.07 -11.74
CA LEU A 141 17.09 12.26 -12.07
C LEU A 141 15.92 12.39 -11.09
N LEU A 142 15.19 11.30 -10.83
CA LEU A 142 14.13 11.26 -9.83
C LEU A 142 14.65 11.67 -8.44
N LYS A 143 15.82 11.14 -8.04
CA LYS A 143 16.46 11.51 -6.77
C LYS A 143 16.86 13.00 -6.72
N ALA A 144 17.30 13.57 -7.84
CA ALA A 144 17.62 15.00 -7.92
C ALA A 144 16.35 15.86 -7.80
N GLN A 145 15.25 15.47 -8.45
CA GLN A 145 13.97 16.17 -8.34
C GLN A 145 13.39 16.06 -6.92
N LYS A 146 13.50 14.91 -6.25
CA LYS A 146 13.12 14.77 -4.85
C LYS A 146 13.84 15.79 -3.94
N ARG A 147 15.12 16.04 -4.16
CA ARG A 147 15.85 17.07 -3.40
C ARG A 147 15.35 18.48 -3.69
N LYS A 148 15.00 18.76 -4.96
CA LYS A 148 14.46 20.07 -5.37
C LYS A 148 13.06 20.33 -4.80
N LEU A 149 12.25 19.27 -4.65
CA LEU A 149 10.87 19.30 -4.18
C LEU A 149 10.77 18.82 -2.72
N SER A 150 11.82 19.04 -1.92
CA SER A 150 11.89 18.56 -0.53
C SER A 150 10.74 19.03 0.34
N ASP A 151 10.31 20.28 0.18
CA ASP A 151 9.26 20.89 1.01
C ASP A 151 7.89 20.24 0.75
N GLU A 152 7.56 19.96 -0.52
CA GLU A 152 6.33 19.27 -0.90
C GLU A 152 6.35 17.82 -0.39
N ILE A 153 7.49 17.14 -0.55
CA ILE A 153 7.69 15.78 -0.06
C ILE A 153 7.54 15.71 1.46
N GLU A 154 8.11 16.65 2.18
CA GLU A 154 8.00 16.72 3.65
C GLU A 154 6.54 16.89 4.09
N ARG A 155 5.78 17.76 3.42
CA ARG A 155 4.35 17.98 3.71
C ARG A 155 3.52 16.72 3.46
N ILE A 156 3.76 16.01 2.32
CA ILE A 156 3.07 14.75 2.01
C ILE A 156 3.43 13.70 3.04
N THR A 157 4.72 13.54 3.34
CA THR A 157 5.24 12.58 4.32
C THR A 157 4.65 12.81 5.70
N LYS A 158 4.63 14.07 6.15
CA LYS A 158 4.05 14.45 7.44
C LYS A 158 2.57 14.10 7.53
N LEU A 159 1.80 14.44 6.48
CA LEU A 159 0.37 14.16 6.45
C LEU A 159 0.10 12.65 6.43
N GLN A 160 0.87 11.88 5.64
CA GLN A 160 0.73 10.43 5.62
C GLN A 160 1.09 9.80 6.97
N ASN A 161 2.12 10.28 7.65
CA ASN A 161 2.50 9.81 8.99
C ASN A 161 1.48 10.20 10.07
N GLU A 162 0.79 11.35 9.91
CA GLU A 162 -0.34 11.74 10.78
C GLU A 162 -1.52 10.75 10.64
N LEU A 163 -1.81 10.26 9.42
CA LEU A 163 -2.91 9.35 9.13
C LEU A 163 -2.54 7.87 9.35
N PHE A 164 -1.28 7.51 9.17
CA PHE A 164 -0.76 6.14 9.30
C PHE A 164 0.48 6.10 10.20
N PRO A 165 0.31 6.27 11.52
CA PRO A 165 1.42 6.25 12.47
C PRO A 165 2.21 4.92 12.34
N ASN A 166 3.54 5.01 12.28
CA ASN A 166 4.44 3.86 12.10
C ASN A 166 4.15 3.02 10.83
N ASN A 167 3.64 3.65 9.76
CA ASN A 167 3.20 2.98 8.52
C ASN A 167 2.13 1.89 8.77
N SER A 168 1.33 2.04 9.80
CA SER A 168 0.24 1.14 10.15
C SER A 168 -1.10 1.86 10.13
N LEU A 169 -2.19 1.10 10.04
CA LEU A 169 -3.53 1.69 10.15
C LEU A 169 -3.69 2.36 11.52
N GLU A 170 -4.31 3.53 11.54
CA GLU A 170 -4.55 4.35 12.75
C GLU A 170 -5.21 3.50 13.86
N GLU A 171 -6.21 2.70 13.52
CA GLU A 171 -6.94 1.80 14.44
C GLU A 171 -6.05 0.79 15.18
N ARG A 172 -4.81 0.58 14.73
CA ARG A 172 -3.84 -0.34 15.35
C ARG A 172 -2.88 0.34 16.30
N THR A 173 -2.75 1.65 16.19
CA THR A 173 -1.71 2.41 16.90
C THR A 173 -2.26 3.51 17.78
N ARG A 174 -3.36 4.12 17.38
CA ARG A 174 -3.95 5.27 18.07
C ARG A 174 -5.00 4.83 19.07
N ASN A 175 -5.02 5.48 20.24
CA ASN A 175 -6.07 5.26 21.23
C ASN A 175 -7.31 6.07 20.83
N PHE A 176 -8.50 5.48 20.95
CA PHE A 176 -9.75 6.14 20.63
C PHE A 176 -9.98 7.42 21.43
N SER A 177 -9.40 7.53 22.62
CA SER A 177 -9.53 8.68 23.50
C SER A 177 -9.05 9.99 22.86
N GLU A 178 -8.06 9.94 21.97
CA GLU A 178 -7.57 11.11 21.24
C GLU A 178 -8.67 11.71 20.36
N VAL A 179 -9.36 10.86 19.61
CA VAL A 179 -10.49 11.28 18.77
C VAL A 179 -11.71 11.64 19.62
N TYR A 180 -11.90 10.93 20.74
CA TYR A 180 -12.97 11.23 21.66
C TYR A 180 -12.81 12.63 22.31
N LEU A 181 -11.59 13.07 22.58
CA LEU A 181 -11.33 14.44 23.08
C LEU A 181 -11.73 15.53 22.06
N GLU A 182 -11.66 15.22 20.76
CA GLU A 182 -12.09 16.14 19.70
C GLU A 182 -13.60 16.09 19.45
N LEU A 183 -14.20 14.90 19.40
CA LEU A 183 -15.60 14.69 18.98
C LEU A 183 -16.57 14.50 20.15
N GLY A 184 -16.06 14.13 21.33
CA GLY A 184 -16.88 13.87 22.51
C GLY A 184 -17.92 12.77 22.23
N ASN A 185 -19.12 13.01 22.75
CA ASN A 185 -20.24 12.08 22.64
C ASN A 185 -20.75 11.85 21.19
N LYS A 186 -20.24 12.61 20.20
CA LYS A 186 -20.60 12.42 18.79
C LYS A 186 -19.87 11.24 18.15
N LEU A 187 -18.70 10.84 18.69
CA LEU A 187 -17.85 9.80 18.08
C LEU A 187 -18.58 8.47 17.90
N ILE A 188 -19.15 7.94 18.98
CA ILE A 188 -19.80 6.60 18.93
C ILE A 188 -21.02 6.56 18.01
N PRO A 189 -21.98 7.53 18.07
CA PRO A 189 -23.06 7.59 17.10
C PRO A 189 -22.59 7.72 15.65
N MET A 190 -21.54 8.51 15.38
CA MET A 190 -20.97 8.66 14.05
C MET A 190 -20.41 7.32 13.53
N LEU A 191 -19.61 6.62 14.34
CA LEU A 191 -19.08 5.30 13.97
C LEU A 191 -20.22 4.31 13.71
N PHE A 192 -21.25 4.30 14.57
CA PHE A 192 -22.39 3.40 14.43
C PHE A 192 -23.18 3.64 13.13
N ASN A 193 -23.30 4.90 12.72
CA ASN A 193 -24.01 5.27 11.49
C ASN A 193 -23.22 5.02 10.21
N CYS A 194 -21.88 5.09 10.29
CA CYS A 194 -21.01 4.96 9.11
C CYS A 194 -20.51 3.53 8.85
N LEU A 195 -20.48 2.68 9.88
CA LEU A 195 -19.94 1.33 9.75
C LEU A 195 -21.05 0.31 9.49
N GLU A 196 -20.89 -0.46 8.43
CA GLU A 196 -21.76 -1.56 8.05
C GLU A 196 -21.08 -2.91 8.36
N PRO A 197 -21.49 -3.67 9.40
CA PRO A 197 -20.76 -4.86 9.86
C PRO A 197 -20.63 -5.99 8.83
N LEU A 198 -21.58 -6.10 7.90
CA LEU A 198 -21.59 -7.15 6.86
C LEU A 198 -20.93 -6.71 5.55
N LYS A 199 -20.54 -5.44 5.45
CA LYS A 199 -19.87 -4.90 4.29
C LYS A 199 -18.35 -5.05 4.47
N LEU A 200 -17.73 -5.87 3.64
CA LEU A 200 -16.29 -6.16 3.73
C LEU A 200 -15.45 -5.06 3.05
N GLU A 201 -15.69 -3.81 3.44
CA GLU A 201 -15.04 -2.63 2.88
C GLU A 201 -14.28 -1.85 3.96
N PHE A 202 -13.22 -1.18 3.54
CA PHE A 202 -12.53 -0.21 4.39
C PHE A 202 -13.25 1.13 4.32
N THR A 203 -13.61 1.69 5.46
CA THR A 203 -14.42 2.92 5.53
C THR A 203 -13.54 4.12 5.88
N VAL A 204 -13.64 5.21 5.11
CA VAL A 204 -13.04 6.51 5.46
C VAL A 204 -14.14 7.41 5.98
N ILE A 205 -13.99 7.89 7.21
CA ILE A 205 -14.97 8.72 7.92
C ILE A 205 -14.40 10.12 8.09
N GLU A 206 -15.09 11.11 7.52
CA GLU A 206 -14.75 12.53 7.63
C GLU A 206 -15.41 13.16 8.87
N TYR A 207 -14.65 14.04 9.59
CA TYR A 207 -15.17 14.77 10.76
C TYR A 207 -14.57 16.16 10.93
#